data_6ef50b936166704a6e4bc27abfa29108
#
_entry.id   6ef50b936166704a6e4bc27abfa29108
#
_cell.length_a   1.000
_cell.length_b   1.000
_cell.length_c   1.000
_cell.angle_alpha   90.00
_cell.angle_beta   90.00
_cell.angle_gamma   90.00
#
_symmetry.space_group_name_H-M   'P 1'
#
loop_
_entity.id
_entity.type
_entity.pdbx_description
1 polymer ?
#
loop_
_entity_poly.entity_id
_entity_poly.type
_entity_poly.pdbx_seq_one_letter_code
_entity_poly.pdbx_strand_id
1 'polypeptide(L)'
;MNPVIDSPATLSRPARVRLEFKTLLALAVPIMVAQLATTAMGFVDAVMAGRVGPRDLAAVALGNSIWVPVFLLMTGTLLATTPKVAQRFGAGTFDEIGPLVRQALWLALVVGLLATLALFSAEPILHIMKVDPELIGPCMEYLRGIGTGLPAVALYHVLRCFSDGLGRTRPAMVLGLCGLALNIPLNYIFIYGHLGVPAMGGVGCGWATAIVMWFMALGMAGWARWAPAYQSSRLFSRFDWPQWTVIKRLLGIGLPIGIAVFAESSIFAVIALLIGSLGATVVAGHQIALNFSSLVFMIPYSLGMAVTVRVGQALGRRQPREARFAAGVGMGTALAYACLSASLMFALRGPIAAIYTADPVVIEVASMLIVYAALFQFSDAIQVTAAGALRGYQDTRVTMILTLFAYWGIGLPVGYALGLTDWLGAASGPSGLWQGLIVGLSCAALMLSIRLTRSARKQIRVSRSTD
;
A
#
# COMPACT_ATOMS: atom_id res chain seq x y z
N MET A 1 15.62 22.64 -16.02
CA MET A 1 16.79 21.88 -16.48
C MET A 1 16.43 20.40 -16.41
N ASN A 2 16.20 19.75 -17.56
CA ASN A 2 16.16 18.29 -17.64
C ASN A 2 17.61 17.79 -17.52
N PRO A 3 17.93 16.86 -16.63
CA PRO A 3 19.12 16.09 -16.84
C PRO A 3 18.80 15.16 -18.03
N VAL A 4 19.25 15.54 -19.22
CA VAL A 4 19.49 14.60 -20.32
C VAL A 4 20.47 13.59 -19.73
N ILE A 5 19.94 12.47 -19.27
CA ILE A 5 20.79 11.34 -18.88
C ILE A 5 21.39 10.87 -20.20
N ASP A 6 22.69 11.12 -20.38
CA ASP A 6 23.51 10.52 -21.44
C ASP A 6 23.08 9.07 -21.62
N SER A 7 23.02 8.61 -22.86
CA SER A 7 22.51 7.28 -23.17
C SER A 7 23.27 6.25 -22.34
N PRO A 8 22.58 5.42 -21.51
CA PRO A 8 23.24 4.51 -20.55
C PRO A 8 24.14 3.46 -21.22
N ALA A 9 24.12 3.41 -22.55
CA ALA A 9 24.87 2.42 -23.34
C ALA A 9 26.39 2.54 -23.24
N THR A 10 26.93 3.70 -22.86
CA THR A 10 28.39 3.94 -22.77
C THR A 10 28.98 3.68 -21.38
N LEU A 11 28.14 3.51 -20.36
CA LEU A 11 28.60 3.28 -19.00
C LEU A 11 28.96 1.81 -18.72
N SER A 12 29.99 1.59 -17.89
CA SER A 12 30.29 0.26 -17.37
C SER A 12 29.12 -0.31 -16.56
N ARG A 13 29.00 -1.64 -16.53
CA ARG A 13 27.89 -2.32 -15.81
C ARG A 13 27.77 -1.88 -14.34
N PRO A 14 28.84 -1.74 -13.53
CA PRO A 14 28.75 -1.24 -12.16
C PRO A 14 28.24 0.21 -12.08
N ALA A 15 28.67 1.09 -12.99
CA ALA A 15 28.22 2.48 -13.02
C ALA A 15 26.72 2.58 -13.34
N ARG A 16 26.22 1.75 -14.26
CA ARG A 16 24.80 1.64 -14.58
C ARG A 16 23.98 1.16 -13.39
N VAL A 17 24.44 0.12 -12.67
CA VAL A 17 23.77 -0.37 -11.45
C VAL A 17 23.72 0.73 -10.40
N ARG A 18 24.83 1.44 -10.17
CA ARG A 18 24.87 2.54 -9.20
C ARG A 18 23.93 3.70 -9.57
N LEU A 19 23.85 4.04 -10.84
CA LEU A 19 22.95 5.10 -11.33
C LEU A 19 21.48 4.71 -11.15
N GLU A 20 21.12 3.50 -11.57
CA GLU A 20 19.75 2.99 -11.44
C GLU A 20 19.35 2.86 -9.96
N PHE A 21 20.23 2.37 -9.10
CA PHE A 21 20.04 2.31 -7.65
C PHE A 21 19.74 3.70 -7.06
N LYS A 22 20.55 4.71 -7.40
CA LYS A 22 20.31 6.09 -6.96
C LYS A 22 18.97 6.63 -7.44
N THR A 23 18.60 6.32 -8.68
CA THR A 23 17.32 6.74 -9.26
C THR A 23 16.13 6.08 -8.56
N LEU A 24 16.23 4.78 -8.28
CA LEU A 24 15.22 4.05 -7.51
C LEU A 24 15.07 4.60 -6.09
N LEU A 25 16.18 4.87 -5.39
CA LEU A 25 16.12 5.47 -4.06
C LEU A 25 15.55 6.90 -4.08
N ALA A 26 15.90 7.71 -5.08
CA ALA A 26 15.36 9.06 -5.21
C ALA A 26 13.83 9.08 -5.39
N LEU A 27 13.26 8.01 -5.97
CA LEU A 27 11.82 7.82 -6.08
C LEU A 27 11.23 7.16 -4.83
N ALA A 28 11.88 6.12 -4.31
CA ALA A 28 11.36 5.30 -3.21
C ALA A 28 11.32 6.05 -1.87
N VAL A 29 12.38 6.84 -1.55
CA VAL A 29 12.46 7.53 -0.25
C VAL A 29 11.31 8.52 -0.03
N PRO A 30 10.96 9.42 -0.98
CA PRO A 30 9.80 10.28 -0.78
C PRO A 30 8.47 9.50 -0.70
N ILE A 31 8.31 8.39 -1.46
CA ILE A 31 7.13 7.51 -1.37
C ILE A 31 7.05 6.91 0.03
N MET A 32 8.17 6.40 0.56
CA MET A 32 8.26 5.83 1.90
C MET A 32 7.85 6.85 2.98
N VAL A 33 8.41 8.05 2.92
CA VAL A 33 8.08 9.11 3.87
C VAL A 33 6.59 9.48 3.82
N ALA A 34 6.00 9.56 2.61
CA ALA A 34 4.57 9.79 2.44
C ALA A 34 3.72 8.67 3.07
N GLN A 35 4.13 7.41 2.90
CA GLN A 35 3.43 6.25 3.48
C GLN A 35 3.56 6.24 5.01
N LEU A 36 4.76 6.49 5.55
CA LEU A 36 4.97 6.59 7.00
C LEU A 36 4.15 7.72 7.61
N ALA A 37 4.07 8.88 6.95
CA ALA A 37 3.22 9.98 7.41
C ALA A 37 1.74 9.58 7.47
N THR A 38 1.25 8.86 6.46
CA THR A 38 -0.14 8.36 6.44
C THR A 38 -0.38 7.32 7.56
N THR A 39 0.55 6.40 7.77
CA THR A 39 0.46 5.42 8.87
C THR A 39 0.51 6.10 10.24
N ALA A 40 1.35 7.13 10.38
CA ALA A 40 1.46 7.90 11.62
C ALA A 40 0.15 8.66 11.95
N MET A 41 -0.61 9.13 10.94
CA MET A 41 -1.93 9.73 11.20
C MET A 41 -2.86 8.72 11.89
N GLY A 42 -2.97 7.50 11.38
CA GLY A 42 -3.78 6.46 12.03
C GLY A 42 -3.32 6.10 13.44
N PHE A 43 -2.01 6.13 13.70
CA PHE A 43 -1.46 5.96 15.04
C PHE A 43 -1.84 7.11 15.98
N VAL A 44 -1.74 8.36 15.53
CA VAL A 44 -2.16 9.54 16.28
C VAL A 44 -3.66 9.48 16.61
N ASP A 45 -4.50 9.11 15.63
CA ASP A 45 -5.94 8.93 15.81
C ASP A 45 -6.23 7.92 16.93
N ALA A 46 -5.58 6.74 16.89
CA ALA A 46 -5.76 5.70 17.88
C ALA A 46 -5.29 6.13 19.29
N VAL A 47 -4.14 6.79 19.39
CA VAL A 47 -3.60 7.28 20.68
C VAL A 47 -4.51 8.33 21.28
N MET A 48 -4.99 9.27 20.46
CA MET A 48 -5.83 10.37 20.95
C MET A 48 -7.24 9.88 21.34
N ALA A 49 -7.84 8.96 20.56
CA ALA A 49 -9.09 8.31 20.91
C ALA A 49 -8.97 7.48 22.21
N GLY A 50 -7.85 6.76 22.36
CA GLY A 50 -7.59 5.96 23.57
C GLY A 50 -7.46 6.78 24.85
N ARG A 51 -7.03 8.04 24.76
CA ARG A 51 -6.98 8.95 25.90
C ARG A 51 -8.36 9.44 26.37
N VAL A 52 -9.36 9.40 25.51
CA VAL A 52 -10.76 9.71 25.86
C VAL A 52 -11.35 8.57 26.68
N GLY A 53 -11.21 7.35 26.21
CA GLY A 53 -11.68 6.18 26.93
C GLY A 53 -11.65 4.90 26.10
N PRO A 54 -11.79 3.74 26.78
CA PRO A 54 -11.74 2.43 26.10
C PRO A 54 -12.89 2.23 25.11
N ARG A 55 -14.05 2.81 25.36
CA ARG A 55 -15.23 2.77 24.48
C ARG A 55 -14.94 3.47 23.13
N ASP A 56 -14.35 4.67 23.19
CA ASP A 56 -13.98 5.45 22.02
C ASP A 56 -12.93 4.73 21.19
N LEU A 57 -11.90 4.19 21.84
CA LEU A 57 -10.86 3.40 21.18
C LEU A 57 -11.45 2.17 20.49
N ALA A 58 -12.39 1.46 21.15
CA ALA A 58 -13.05 0.29 20.59
C ALA A 58 -13.89 0.66 19.35
N ALA A 59 -14.64 1.78 19.40
CA ALA A 59 -15.43 2.25 18.27
C ALA A 59 -14.55 2.61 17.05
N VAL A 60 -13.42 3.30 17.27
CA VAL A 60 -12.45 3.63 16.21
C VAL A 60 -11.78 2.37 15.67
N ALA A 61 -11.41 1.41 16.51
CA ALA A 61 -10.79 0.16 16.08
C ALA A 61 -11.76 -0.69 15.23
N LEU A 62 -13.02 -0.80 15.62
CA LEU A 62 -14.07 -1.46 14.84
C LEU A 62 -14.28 -0.75 13.49
N GLY A 63 -14.38 0.57 13.50
CA GLY A 63 -14.49 1.36 12.28
C GLY A 63 -13.31 1.14 11.35
N ASN A 64 -12.09 1.11 11.88
CA ASN A 64 -10.88 0.81 11.10
C ASN A 64 -10.93 -0.57 10.43
N SER A 65 -11.48 -1.57 11.11
CA SER A 65 -11.63 -2.92 10.55
C SER A 65 -12.56 -2.97 9.34
N ILE A 66 -13.48 -2.00 9.20
CA ILE A 66 -14.41 -1.91 8.08
C ILE A 66 -13.86 -1.00 6.96
N TRP A 67 -13.38 0.20 7.30
CA TRP A 67 -13.01 1.15 6.26
C TRP A 67 -11.66 0.83 5.60
N VAL A 68 -10.68 0.26 6.31
CA VAL A 68 -9.36 -0.06 5.76
C VAL A 68 -9.42 -1.03 4.57
N PRO A 69 -10.16 -2.16 4.62
CA PRO A 69 -10.35 -3.02 3.44
C PRO A 69 -10.96 -2.31 2.23
N VAL A 70 -11.98 -1.47 2.46
CA VAL A 70 -12.62 -0.65 1.40
C VAL A 70 -11.61 0.33 0.80
N PHE A 71 -10.85 1.01 1.64
CA PHE A 71 -9.79 1.92 1.24
C PHE A 71 -8.69 1.23 0.41
N LEU A 72 -8.24 0.04 0.82
CA LEU A 72 -7.20 -0.72 0.11
C LEU A 72 -7.69 -1.18 -1.28
N LEU A 73 -8.92 -1.67 -1.37
CA LEU A 73 -9.53 -2.05 -2.65
C LEU A 73 -9.65 -0.84 -3.59
N MET A 74 -10.13 0.29 -3.07
CA MET A 74 -10.27 1.55 -3.80
C MET A 74 -8.91 2.06 -4.29
N THR A 75 -7.95 2.25 -3.40
CA THR A 75 -6.64 2.79 -3.73
C THR A 75 -5.84 1.85 -4.63
N GLY A 76 -5.91 0.54 -4.40
CA GLY A 76 -5.33 -0.48 -5.26
C GLY A 76 -5.87 -0.41 -6.69
N THR A 77 -7.20 -0.20 -6.84
CA THR A 77 -7.83 -0.03 -8.16
C THR A 77 -7.31 1.22 -8.89
N LEU A 78 -7.07 2.31 -8.18
CA LEU A 78 -6.58 3.57 -8.74
C LEU A 78 -5.07 3.55 -9.08
N LEU A 79 -4.30 2.61 -8.54
CA LEU A 79 -2.88 2.42 -8.86
C LEU A 79 -2.59 2.15 -10.34
N ALA A 80 -3.58 1.74 -11.15
CA ALA A 80 -3.45 1.60 -12.60
C ALA A 80 -2.97 2.89 -13.29
N THR A 81 -3.21 4.04 -12.69
CA THR A 81 -2.82 5.35 -13.24
C THR A 81 -1.30 5.48 -13.33
N THR A 82 -0.55 5.02 -12.33
CA THR A 82 0.93 5.13 -12.31
C THR A 82 1.62 4.50 -13.51
N PRO A 83 1.44 3.20 -13.85
CA PRO A 83 2.13 2.60 -14.99
C PRO A 83 1.67 3.19 -16.33
N LYS A 84 0.40 3.61 -16.43
CA LYS A 84 -0.12 4.25 -17.65
C LYS A 84 0.52 5.62 -17.89
N VAL A 85 0.62 6.44 -16.86
CA VAL A 85 1.29 7.74 -16.93
C VAL A 85 2.79 7.56 -17.18
N ALA A 86 3.44 6.64 -16.47
CA ALA A 86 4.87 6.38 -16.62
C ALA A 86 5.22 5.95 -18.07
N GLN A 87 4.41 5.09 -18.70
CA GLN A 87 4.64 4.69 -20.10
C GLN A 87 4.48 5.85 -21.07
N ARG A 88 3.43 6.70 -20.92
CA ARG A 88 3.26 7.89 -21.77
C ARG A 88 4.37 8.91 -21.57
N PHE A 89 4.77 9.12 -20.33
CA PHE A 89 5.91 9.98 -20.01
C PHE A 89 7.20 9.45 -20.66
N GLY A 90 7.46 8.15 -20.57
CA GLY A 90 8.60 7.52 -21.24
C GLY A 90 8.55 7.62 -22.77
N ALA A 91 7.35 7.53 -23.36
CA ALA A 91 7.14 7.69 -24.81
C ALA A 91 7.24 9.13 -25.30
N GLY A 92 7.30 10.12 -24.40
CA GLY A 92 7.29 11.54 -24.78
C GLY A 92 5.91 12.07 -25.22
N THR A 93 4.84 11.28 -25.07
CA THR A 93 3.47 11.66 -25.44
C THR A 93 2.77 12.42 -24.30
N PHE A 94 3.32 13.57 -23.95
CA PHE A 94 2.85 14.35 -22.79
C PHE A 94 1.39 14.81 -22.95
N ASP A 95 0.96 15.13 -24.18
CA ASP A 95 -0.41 15.57 -24.47
C ASP A 95 -1.47 14.50 -24.20
N GLU A 96 -1.09 13.22 -24.18
CA GLU A 96 -2.00 12.11 -23.86
C GLU A 96 -2.16 11.87 -22.35
N ILE A 97 -1.28 12.45 -21.53
CA ILE A 97 -1.28 12.24 -20.08
C ILE A 97 -2.49 12.94 -19.44
N GLY A 98 -2.74 14.20 -19.81
CA GLY A 98 -3.86 14.97 -19.27
C GLY A 98 -5.22 14.30 -19.50
N PRO A 99 -5.58 13.94 -20.75
CA PRO A 99 -6.82 13.19 -21.03
C PRO A 99 -6.95 11.91 -20.21
N LEU A 100 -5.87 11.13 -20.11
CA LEU A 100 -5.87 9.89 -19.31
C LEU A 100 -6.17 10.17 -17.83
N VAL A 101 -5.49 11.16 -17.23
CA VAL A 101 -5.63 11.48 -15.80
C VAL A 101 -7.03 12.03 -15.50
N ARG A 102 -7.63 12.83 -16.42
CA ARG A 102 -9.02 13.29 -16.29
C ARG A 102 -10.00 12.12 -16.25
N GLN A 103 -9.79 11.07 -17.07
CA GLN A 103 -10.61 9.86 -16.99
C GLN A 103 -10.36 9.06 -15.69
N ALA A 104 -9.12 9.04 -15.20
CA ALA A 104 -8.80 8.44 -13.91
C ALA A 104 -9.45 9.22 -12.74
N LEU A 105 -9.57 10.55 -12.83
CA LEU A 105 -10.28 11.36 -11.82
C LEU A 105 -11.78 11.06 -11.80
N TRP A 106 -12.41 10.85 -12.97
CA TRP A 106 -13.80 10.38 -13.03
C TRP A 106 -13.96 9.01 -12.36
N LEU A 107 -13.04 8.08 -12.66
CA LEU A 107 -13.04 6.79 -11.99
C LEU A 107 -12.86 6.93 -10.48
N ALA A 108 -11.94 7.79 -10.02
CA ALA A 108 -11.71 8.06 -8.60
C ALA A 108 -12.97 8.59 -7.90
N LEU A 109 -13.66 9.53 -8.55
CA LEU A 109 -14.91 10.09 -8.01
C LEU A 109 -15.98 9.01 -7.83
N VAL A 110 -16.20 8.18 -8.86
CA VAL A 110 -17.19 7.10 -8.80
C VAL A 110 -16.83 6.07 -7.74
N VAL A 111 -15.57 5.60 -7.72
CA VAL A 111 -15.14 4.57 -6.75
C VAL A 111 -15.10 5.15 -5.34
N GLY A 112 -14.71 6.42 -5.17
CA GLY A 112 -14.75 7.12 -3.89
C GLY A 112 -16.18 7.28 -3.35
N LEU A 113 -17.14 7.65 -4.19
CA LEU A 113 -18.56 7.75 -3.81
C LEU A 113 -19.15 6.36 -3.48
N LEU A 114 -18.83 5.33 -4.25
CA LEU A 114 -19.25 3.95 -3.94
C LEU A 114 -18.66 3.48 -2.61
N ALA A 115 -17.40 3.79 -2.33
CA ALA A 115 -16.77 3.48 -1.05
C ALA A 115 -17.43 4.22 0.11
N THR A 116 -17.78 5.51 -0.06
CA THR A 116 -18.55 6.28 0.93
C THR A 116 -19.90 5.65 1.19
N LEU A 117 -20.64 5.28 0.13
CA LEU A 117 -21.94 4.63 0.26
C LEU A 117 -21.82 3.29 0.99
N ALA A 118 -20.79 2.51 0.69
CA ALA A 118 -20.53 1.24 1.37
C ALA A 118 -20.31 1.44 2.89
N LEU A 119 -19.54 2.47 3.30
CA LEU A 119 -19.34 2.77 4.72
C LEU A 119 -20.61 3.27 5.40
N PHE A 120 -21.40 4.10 4.72
CA PHE A 120 -22.68 4.61 5.27
C PHE A 120 -23.71 3.49 5.46
N SER A 121 -23.58 2.42 4.68
CA SER A 121 -24.43 1.23 4.73
C SER A 121 -23.81 0.08 5.53
N ALA A 122 -22.79 0.34 6.37
CA ALA A 122 -22.07 -0.71 7.09
C ALA A 122 -22.80 -1.24 8.35
N GLU A 123 -23.85 -0.58 8.81
CA GLU A 123 -24.59 -0.95 10.03
C GLU A 123 -25.07 -2.41 10.06
N PRO A 124 -25.63 -3.00 8.96
CA PRO A 124 -26.02 -4.41 8.94
C PRO A 124 -24.83 -5.36 9.17
N ILE A 125 -23.62 -4.97 8.74
CA ILE A 125 -22.39 -5.78 8.95
C ILE A 125 -22.09 -5.86 10.44
N LEU A 126 -22.19 -4.75 11.18
CA LEU A 126 -21.98 -4.69 12.63
C LEU A 126 -22.97 -5.58 13.39
N HIS A 127 -24.24 -5.60 12.96
CA HIS A 127 -25.26 -6.48 13.53
C HIS A 127 -24.96 -7.98 13.25
N ILE A 128 -24.56 -8.33 12.01
CA ILE A 128 -24.17 -9.71 11.66
C ILE A 128 -22.96 -10.16 12.48
N MET A 129 -22.01 -9.26 12.72
CA MET A 129 -20.81 -9.53 13.55
C MET A 129 -21.13 -9.60 15.05
N LYS A 130 -22.40 -9.37 15.46
CA LYS A 130 -22.82 -9.36 16.88
C LYS A 130 -21.99 -8.39 17.73
N VAL A 131 -21.69 -7.23 17.18
CA VAL A 131 -21.02 -6.14 17.90
C VAL A 131 -21.95 -5.64 19.01
N ASP A 132 -21.36 -5.26 20.15
CA ASP A 132 -22.10 -4.68 21.26
C ASP A 132 -22.96 -3.49 20.78
N PRO A 133 -24.28 -3.49 21.02
CA PRO A 133 -25.18 -2.43 20.60
C PRO A 133 -24.73 -1.02 21.02
N GLU A 134 -24.04 -0.90 22.15
CA GLU A 134 -23.52 0.38 22.64
C GLU A 134 -22.37 0.94 21.76
N LEU A 135 -21.66 0.10 21.03
CA LEU A 135 -20.54 0.49 20.15
C LEU A 135 -21.00 0.78 18.71
N ILE A 136 -22.19 0.29 18.29
CA ILE A 136 -22.68 0.45 16.92
C ILE A 136 -22.86 1.92 16.57
N GLY A 137 -23.52 2.70 17.44
CA GLY A 137 -23.74 4.13 17.22
C GLY A 137 -22.43 4.91 17.01
N PRO A 138 -21.51 4.90 17.99
CA PRO A 138 -20.18 5.55 17.84
C PRO A 138 -19.38 5.06 16.64
N CYS A 139 -19.38 3.76 16.34
CA CYS A 139 -18.71 3.20 15.18
C CYS A 139 -19.27 3.76 13.86
N MET A 140 -20.59 3.79 13.72
CA MET A 140 -21.26 4.33 12.53
C MET A 140 -21.02 5.83 12.37
N GLU A 141 -20.99 6.58 13.46
CA GLU A 141 -20.68 8.01 13.43
C GLU A 141 -19.22 8.26 12.98
N TYR A 142 -18.27 7.46 13.47
CA TYR A 142 -16.89 7.47 12.98
C TYR A 142 -16.81 7.14 11.49
N LEU A 143 -17.50 6.08 11.03
CA LEU A 143 -17.54 5.68 9.63
C LEU A 143 -18.18 6.73 8.73
N ARG A 144 -19.22 7.45 9.21
CA ARG A 144 -19.81 8.59 8.51
C ARG A 144 -18.81 9.74 8.39
N GLY A 145 -18.11 10.07 9.47
CA GLY A 145 -17.07 11.10 9.46
C GLY A 145 -15.99 10.80 8.41
N ILE A 146 -15.30 9.67 8.54
CA ILE A 146 -14.21 9.32 7.63
C ILE A 146 -14.69 9.04 6.20
N GLY A 147 -15.91 8.53 6.03
CA GLY A 147 -16.52 8.24 4.73
C GLY A 147 -16.67 9.48 3.85
N THR A 148 -16.91 10.66 4.44
CA THR A 148 -16.98 11.94 3.69
C THR A 148 -15.62 12.31 3.07
N GLY A 149 -14.52 11.77 3.57
CA GLY A 149 -13.17 11.97 3.05
C GLY A 149 -12.80 11.01 1.92
N LEU A 150 -13.52 9.90 1.69
CA LEU A 150 -13.15 8.89 0.70
C LEU A 150 -13.10 9.42 -0.75
N PRO A 151 -14.05 10.26 -1.21
CA PRO A 151 -13.90 10.86 -2.54
C PRO A 151 -12.65 11.73 -2.66
N ALA A 152 -12.31 12.47 -1.60
CA ALA A 152 -11.12 13.31 -1.58
C ALA A 152 -9.84 12.48 -1.66
N VAL A 153 -9.73 11.42 -0.86
CA VAL A 153 -8.54 10.56 -0.87
C VAL A 153 -8.43 9.78 -2.17
N ALA A 154 -9.53 9.41 -2.82
CA ALA A 154 -9.53 8.79 -4.14
C ALA A 154 -8.96 9.76 -5.20
N LEU A 155 -9.41 11.02 -5.20
CA LEU A 155 -8.88 12.06 -6.08
C LEU A 155 -7.40 12.34 -5.80
N TYR A 156 -7.01 12.49 -4.53
CA TYR A 156 -5.62 12.62 -4.10
C TYR A 156 -4.77 11.47 -4.65
N HIS A 157 -5.26 10.23 -4.52
CA HIS A 157 -4.52 9.04 -4.92
C HIS A 157 -4.23 9.02 -6.44
N VAL A 158 -5.21 9.39 -7.27
CA VAL A 158 -5.01 9.52 -8.73
C VAL A 158 -3.99 10.62 -9.05
N LEU A 159 -4.08 11.78 -8.41
CA LEU A 159 -3.13 12.88 -8.62
C LEU A 159 -1.73 12.52 -8.14
N ARG A 160 -1.61 11.77 -7.04
CA ARG A 160 -0.35 11.19 -6.58
C ARG A 160 0.20 10.20 -7.60
N CYS A 161 -0.61 9.24 -8.08
CA CYS A 161 -0.21 8.29 -9.11
C CYS A 161 0.25 8.98 -10.40
N PHE A 162 -0.40 10.08 -10.78
CA PHE A 162 0.03 10.93 -11.88
C PHE A 162 1.41 11.53 -11.62
N SER A 163 1.63 12.12 -10.45
CA SER A 163 2.91 12.69 -10.05
C SER A 163 4.03 11.65 -10.01
N ASP A 164 3.75 10.50 -9.40
CA ASP A 164 4.70 9.37 -9.31
C ASP A 164 5.06 8.86 -10.71
N GLY A 165 4.08 8.72 -11.62
CA GLY A 165 4.29 8.31 -13.01
C GLY A 165 5.20 9.26 -13.80
N LEU A 166 5.16 10.57 -13.51
CA LEU A 166 6.11 11.56 -14.01
C LEU A 166 7.50 11.47 -13.36
N GLY A 167 7.71 10.60 -12.37
CA GLY A 167 8.92 10.52 -11.57
C GLY A 167 9.06 11.63 -10.52
N ARG A 168 7.95 12.26 -10.12
CA ARG A 168 7.94 13.36 -9.16
C ARG A 168 7.22 12.95 -7.87
N THR A 169 7.95 12.31 -6.97
CA THR A 169 7.40 11.73 -5.75
C THR A 169 7.42 12.68 -4.53
N ARG A 170 8.20 13.78 -4.61
CA ARG A 170 8.32 14.77 -3.53
C ARG A 170 7.02 15.46 -3.13
N PRO A 171 6.11 15.87 -4.05
CA PRO A 171 4.86 16.52 -3.67
C PRO A 171 3.99 15.67 -2.74
N ALA A 172 3.88 14.37 -3.00
CA ALA A 172 3.15 13.46 -2.13
C ALA A 172 3.78 13.35 -0.72
N MET A 173 5.11 13.39 -0.65
CA MET A 173 5.84 13.42 0.63
C MET A 173 5.52 14.69 1.42
N VAL A 174 5.64 15.86 0.80
CA VAL A 174 5.37 17.15 1.46
C VAL A 174 3.94 17.22 1.96
N LEU A 175 2.96 16.88 1.10
CA LEU A 175 1.55 16.89 1.47
C LEU A 175 1.22 15.85 2.54
N GLY A 176 1.86 14.67 2.53
CA GLY A 176 1.71 13.68 3.59
C GLY A 176 2.20 14.21 4.95
N LEU A 177 3.37 14.85 4.99
CA LEU A 177 3.89 15.47 6.21
C LEU A 177 3.03 16.65 6.69
N CYS A 178 2.58 17.51 5.77
CA CYS A 178 1.64 18.59 6.10
C CYS A 178 0.31 18.03 6.61
N GLY A 179 -0.19 16.94 5.99
CA GLY A 179 -1.40 16.26 6.43
C GLY A 179 -1.27 15.72 7.86
N LEU A 180 -0.14 15.07 8.18
CA LEU A 180 0.15 14.60 9.55
C LEU A 180 0.21 15.78 10.54
N ALA A 181 0.91 16.86 10.18
CA ALA A 181 1.00 18.05 11.02
C ALA A 181 -0.38 18.70 11.25
N LEU A 182 -1.27 18.66 10.27
CA LEU A 182 -2.64 19.18 10.35
C LEU A 182 -3.58 18.23 11.10
N ASN A 183 -3.36 16.91 11.01
CA ASN A 183 -4.17 15.89 11.66
C ASN A 183 -4.15 16.05 13.20
N ILE A 184 -2.99 16.35 13.79
CA ILE A 184 -2.84 16.48 15.25
C ILE A 184 -3.74 17.58 15.83
N PRO A 185 -3.67 18.86 15.38
CA PRO A 185 -4.54 19.91 15.91
C PRO A 185 -6.02 19.69 15.55
N LEU A 186 -6.35 19.13 14.39
CA LEU A 186 -7.73 18.81 14.05
C LEU A 186 -8.31 17.73 14.97
N ASN A 187 -7.57 16.67 15.24
CA ASN A 187 -7.97 15.68 16.23
C ASN A 187 -8.19 16.31 17.61
N TYR A 188 -7.29 17.20 18.04
CA TYR A 188 -7.46 17.90 19.31
C TYR A 188 -8.76 18.72 19.36
N ILE A 189 -9.09 19.42 18.28
CA ILE A 189 -10.31 20.23 18.17
C ILE A 189 -11.57 19.37 18.22
N PHE A 190 -11.63 18.30 17.39
CA PHE A 190 -12.83 17.49 17.25
C PHE A 190 -13.04 16.50 18.41
N ILE A 191 -11.97 15.95 18.95
CA ILE A 191 -12.05 14.99 20.07
C ILE A 191 -12.45 15.70 21.36
N TYR A 192 -11.79 16.81 21.69
CA TYR A 192 -11.94 17.48 23.00
C TYR A 192 -12.89 18.66 22.97
N GLY A 193 -13.38 19.07 21.81
CA GLY A 193 -14.38 20.13 21.69
C GLY A 193 -13.79 21.54 21.90
N HIS A 194 -13.01 22.01 20.92
CA HIS A 194 -12.44 23.36 20.94
C HIS A 194 -12.94 24.19 19.75
N LEU A 195 -12.72 25.50 19.79
CA LEU A 195 -13.06 26.46 18.73
C LEU A 195 -14.56 26.46 18.34
N GLY A 196 -15.45 26.18 19.28
CA GLY A 196 -16.90 26.16 19.05
C GLY A 196 -17.45 24.84 18.47
N VAL A 197 -16.60 23.83 18.31
CA VAL A 197 -17.01 22.48 17.94
C VAL A 197 -17.33 21.70 19.21
N PRO A 198 -18.47 20.96 19.29
CA PRO A 198 -18.75 20.10 20.43
C PRO A 198 -17.72 18.96 20.54
N ALA A 199 -17.43 18.51 21.76
CA ALA A 199 -16.58 17.37 22.00
C ALA A 199 -17.22 16.11 21.43
N MET A 200 -16.57 15.48 20.44
CA MET A 200 -17.08 14.28 19.76
C MET A 200 -16.44 12.98 20.28
N GLY A 201 -15.49 13.07 21.22
CA GLY A 201 -14.73 11.91 21.66
C GLY A 201 -13.91 11.27 20.52
N GLY A 202 -13.69 9.95 20.60
CA GLY A 202 -12.92 9.22 19.58
C GLY A 202 -13.49 9.30 18.16
N VAL A 203 -14.79 9.49 18.03
CA VAL A 203 -15.47 9.68 16.73
C VAL A 203 -14.96 10.92 15.97
N GLY A 204 -14.54 11.94 16.70
CA GLY A 204 -13.96 13.17 16.15
C GLY A 204 -12.74 12.92 15.23
N CYS A 205 -11.98 11.82 15.43
CA CYS A 205 -10.89 11.42 14.55
C CYS A 205 -11.36 11.22 13.10
N GLY A 206 -12.55 10.66 12.90
CA GLY A 206 -13.09 10.41 11.55
C GLY A 206 -13.30 11.72 10.77
N TRP A 207 -13.84 12.75 11.41
CA TRP A 207 -14.04 14.07 10.81
C TRP A 207 -12.72 14.80 10.57
N ALA A 208 -11.80 14.76 11.55
CA ALA A 208 -10.48 15.35 11.41
C ALA A 208 -9.71 14.75 10.22
N THR A 209 -9.72 13.43 10.12
CA THR A 209 -9.06 12.71 9.03
C THR A 209 -9.71 13.00 7.68
N ALA A 210 -11.04 13.13 7.61
CA ALA A 210 -11.74 13.55 6.39
C ALA A 210 -11.29 14.94 5.90
N ILE A 211 -11.16 15.90 6.81
CA ILE A 211 -10.66 17.25 6.49
C ILE A 211 -9.23 17.19 5.95
N VAL A 212 -8.36 16.39 6.58
CA VAL A 212 -6.99 16.18 6.11
C VAL A 212 -6.99 15.55 4.70
N MET A 213 -7.86 14.59 4.42
CA MET A 213 -8.00 13.99 3.08
C MET A 213 -8.35 15.03 2.02
N TRP A 214 -9.29 15.93 2.32
CA TRP A 214 -9.64 17.06 1.44
C TRP A 214 -8.49 18.04 1.28
N PHE A 215 -7.79 18.39 2.37
CA PHE A 215 -6.60 19.23 2.31
C PHE A 215 -5.53 18.63 1.38
N MET A 216 -5.25 17.34 1.51
CA MET A 216 -4.26 16.63 0.67
C MET A 216 -4.71 16.60 -0.81
N ALA A 217 -6.00 16.37 -1.07
CA ALA A 217 -6.55 16.35 -2.43
C ALA A 217 -6.44 17.73 -3.10
N LEU A 218 -6.87 18.77 -2.42
CA LEU A 218 -6.80 20.15 -2.90
C LEU A 218 -5.35 20.63 -3.05
N GLY A 219 -4.50 20.29 -2.08
CA GLY A 219 -3.06 20.59 -2.12
C GLY A 219 -2.38 19.94 -3.32
N MET A 220 -2.70 18.67 -3.61
CA MET A 220 -2.12 17.97 -4.76
C MET A 220 -2.67 18.50 -6.09
N ALA A 221 -3.96 18.85 -6.15
CA ALA A 221 -4.57 19.51 -7.31
C ALA A 221 -3.94 20.89 -7.57
N GLY A 222 -3.77 21.70 -6.53
CA GLY A 222 -3.07 22.97 -6.59
C GLY A 222 -1.63 22.81 -7.08
N TRP A 223 -0.88 21.86 -6.49
CA TRP A 223 0.49 21.58 -6.93
C TRP A 223 0.53 21.20 -8.43
N ALA A 224 -0.34 20.30 -8.86
CA ALA A 224 -0.43 19.88 -10.26
C ALA A 224 -0.87 21.03 -11.21
N ARG A 225 -1.62 22.02 -10.69
CA ARG A 225 -2.10 23.18 -11.48
C ARG A 225 -1.03 24.25 -11.70
N TRP A 226 -0.20 24.52 -10.66
CA TRP A 226 0.70 25.68 -10.71
C TRP A 226 2.16 25.32 -10.92
N ALA A 227 2.61 24.12 -10.58
CA ALA A 227 4.00 23.76 -10.76
C ALA A 227 4.35 23.55 -12.24
N PRO A 228 5.41 24.23 -12.75
CA PRO A 228 5.79 24.21 -14.18
C PRO A 228 6.00 22.80 -14.73
N ALA A 229 6.44 21.90 -13.86
CA ALA A 229 6.74 20.52 -14.21
C ALA A 229 5.54 19.69 -14.70
N TYR A 230 4.32 20.12 -14.41
CA TYR A 230 3.07 19.42 -14.76
C TYR A 230 2.34 20.08 -15.95
N GLN A 231 2.75 21.28 -16.33
CA GLN A 231 2.07 22.07 -17.38
C GLN A 231 2.09 21.37 -18.75
N SER A 232 3.16 20.62 -19.05
CA SER A 232 3.26 19.84 -20.30
C SER A 232 2.14 18.81 -20.47
N SER A 233 1.56 18.31 -19.37
CA SER A 233 0.46 17.34 -19.42
C SER A 233 -0.90 17.96 -19.71
N ARG A 234 -1.04 19.30 -19.62
CA ARG A 234 -2.29 20.05 -19.83
C ARG A 234 -3.50 19.44 -19.09
N LEU A 235 -3.30 18.98 -17.84
CA LEU A 235 -4.36 18.33 -17.06
C LEU A 235 -5.59 19.20 -16.90
N PHE A 236 -5.41 20.47 -16.53
CA PHE A 236 -6.49 21.43 -16.26
C PHE A 236 -6.79 22.39 -17.42
N SER A 237 -6.33 22.08 -18.66
CA SER A 237 -6.53 22.96 -19.82
C SER A 237 -7.95 22.89 -20.40
N ARG A 238 -8.61 21.77 -20.22
CA ARG A 238 -9.98 21.53 -20.71
C ARG A 238 -10.70 20.53 -19.82
N PHE A 239 -12.04 20.53 -19.91
CA PHE A 239 -12.89 19.52 -19.30
C PHE A 239 -13.16 18.41 -20.33
N ASP A 240 -13.02 17.15 -19.92
CA ASP A 240 -13.37 15.98 -20.75
C ASP A 240 -14.47 15.18 -20.03
N TRP A 241 -15.54 14.88 -20.75
CA TRP A 241 -16.59 14.00 -20.27
C TRP A 241 -16.07 12.57 -20.05
N PRO A 242 -16.73 11.76 -19.18
CA PRO A 242 -16.34 10.38 -18.95
C PRO A 242 -16.35 9.56 -20.25
N GLN A 243 -15.25 8.90 -20.55
CA GLN A 243 -15.11 7.99 -21.69
C GLN A 243 -15.03 6.56 -21.20
N TRP A 244 -16.11 5.82 -21.33
CA TRP A 244 -16.23 4.46 -20.82
C TRP A 244 -15.13 3.51 -21.32
N THR A 245 -14.71 3.66 -22.58
CA THR A 245 -13.62 2.85 -23.15
C THR A 245 -12.28 3.02 -22.42
N VAL A 246 -11.95 4.25 -22.00
CA VAL A 246 -10.72 4.53 -21.24
C VAL A 246 -10.86 4.06 -19.79
N ILE A 247 -12.02 4.37 -19.17
CA ILE A 247 -12.32 3.93 -17.79
C ILE A 247 -12.29 2.41 -17.69
N LYS A 248 -12.90 1.68 -18.63
CA LYS A 248 -12.86 0.20 -18.68
C LYS A 248 -11.44 -0.34 -18.80
N ARG A 249 -10.56 0.32 -19.56
CA ARG A 249 -9.14 -0.06 -19.65
C ARG A 249 -8.40 0.18 -18.35
N LEU A 250 -8.66 1.28 -17.64
CA LEU A 250 -8.10 1.55 -16.32
C LEU A 250 -8.59 0.53 -15.29
N LEU A 251 -9.89 0.22 -15.25
CA LEU A 251 -10.47 -0.82 -14.41
C LEU A 251 -9.87 -2.21 -14.71
N GLY A 252 -9.67 -2.52 -16.01
CA GLY A 252 -9.08 -3.81 -16.40
C GLY A 252 -7.65 -4.05 -15.89
N ILE A 253 -6.94 -2.99 -15.50
CA ILE A 253 -5.62 -3.05 -14.89
C ILE A 253 -5.73 -2.87 -13.37
N GLY A 254 -6.54 -1.91 -12.93
CA GLY A 254 -6.61 -1.48 -11.54
C GLY A 254 -7.39 -2.43 -10.65
N LEU A 255 -8.55 -2.92 -11.09
CA LEU A 255 -9.34 -3.83 -10.29
C LEU A 255 -8.56 -5.12 -9.90
N PRO A 256 -7.82 -5.76 -10.81
CA PRO A 256 -6.92 -6.83 -10.41
C PRO A 256 -5.87 -6.42 -9.36
N ILE A 257 -5.31 -5.20 -9.43
CA ILE A 257 -4.38 -4.71 -8.41
C ILE A 257 -5.12 -4.56 -7.07
N GLY A 258 -6.29 -3.93 -7.08
CA GLY A 258 -7.10 -3.74 -5.86
C GLY A 258 -7.47 -5.06 -5.19
N ILE A 259 -7.92 -6.05 -5.98
CA ILE A 259 -8.25 -7.39 -5.48
C ILE A 259 -7.00 -8.08 -4.90
N ALA A 260 -5.85 -7.98 -5.55
CA ALA A 260 -4.61 -8.58 -5.04
C ALA A 260 -4.20 -7.96 -3.70
N VAL A 261 -4.23 -6.63 -3.58
CA VAL A 261 -3.91 -5.91 -2.32
C VAL A 261 -4.93 -6.24 -1.23
N PHE A 262 -6.22 -6.30 -1.57
CA PHE A 262 -7.27 -6.70 -0.63
C PHE A 262 -7.08 -8.14 -0.14
N ALA A 263 -6.77 -9.06 -1.04
CA ALA A 263 -6.54 -10.47 -0.71
C ALA A 263 -5.30 -10.66 0.17
N GLU A 264 -4.25 -9.89 -0.08
CA GLU A 264 -3.03 -9.86 0.73
C GLU A 264 -3.32 -9.36 2.15
N SER A 265 -4.02 -8.24 2.30
CA SER A 265 -4.36 -7.72 3.64
C SER A 265 -5.38 -8.61 4.36
N SER A 266 -6.33 -9.20 3.66
CA SER A 266 -7.36 -10.05 4.27
C SER A 266 -6.80 -11.36 4.83
N ILE A 267 -5.73 -11.93 4.26
CA ILE A 267 -5.12 -13.14 4.85
C ILE A 267 -4.48 -12.85 6.21
N PHE A 268 -3.85 -11.68 6.39
CA PHE A 268 -3.33 -11.28 7.70
C PHE A 268 -4.44 -11.12 8.73
N ALA A 269 -5.59 -10.56 8.32
CA ALA A 269 -6.76 -10.44 9.18
C ALA A 269 -7.32 -11.81 9.59
N VAL A 270 -7.42 -12.76 8.64
CA VAL A 270 -7.88 -14.12 8.94
C VAL A 270 -6.91 -14.84 9.89
N ILE A 271 -5.61 -14.71 9.68
CA ILE A 271 -4.61 -15.30 10.56
C ILE A 271 -4.67 -14.69 11.97
N ALA A 272 -4.87 -13.38 12.07
CA ALA A 272 -5.06 -12.73 13.38
C ALA A 272 -6.30 -13.26 14.11
N LEU A 273 -7.40 -13.53 13.38
CA LEU A 273 -8.61 -14.17 13.95
C LEU A 273 -8.33 -15.61 14.41
N LEU A 274 -7.60 -16.39 13.62
CA LEU A 274 -7.23 -17.76 14.00
C LEU A 274 -6.32 -17.78 15.23
N ILE A 275 -5.37 -16.84 15.33
CA ILE A 275 -4.51 -16.67 16.51
C ILE A 275 -5.34 -16.27 17.73
N GLY A 276 -6.46 -15.55 17.53
CA GLY A 276 -7.38 -15.18 18.60
C GLY A 276 -7.87 -16.34 19.45
N SER A 277 -7.99 -17.55 18.88
CA SER A 277 -8.37 -18.77 19.59
C SER A 277 -7.27 -19.34 20.50
N LEU A 278 -6.02 -18.88 20.37
CA LEU A 278 -4.86 -19.39 21.09
C LEU A 278 -4.55 -18.63 22.41
N GLY A 279 -5.36 -17.62 22.74
CA GLY A 279 -5.28 -16.87 23.99
C GLY A 279 -4.63 -15.49 23.88
N ALA A 280 -4.91 -14.63 24.86
CA ALA A 280 -4.57 -13.22 24.85
C ALA A 280 -3.06 -12.93 24.75
N THR A 281 -2.23 -13.70 25.44
CA THR A 281 -0.76 -13.57 25.41
C THR A 281 -0.20 -13.81 24.00
N VAL A 282 -0.72 -14.82 23.30
CA VAL A 282 -0.31 -15.16 21.93
C VAL A 282 -0.74 -14.07 20.96
N VAL A 283 -1.97 -13.56 21.11
CA VAL A 283 -2.49 -12.43 20.32
C VAL A 283 -1.60 -11.20 20.51
N ALA A 284 -1.23 -10.86 21.74
CA ALA A 284 -0.37 -9.73 22.05
C ALA A 284 1.01 -9.87 21.36
N GLY A 285 1.65 -11.05 21.48
CA GLY A 285 2.92 -11.34 20.82
C GLY A 285 2.82 -11.27 19.30
N HIS A 286 1.74 -11.78 18.70
CA HIS A 286 1.46 -11.68 17.27
C HIS A 286 1.31 -10.22 16.81
N GLN A 287 0.55 -9.40 17.55
CA GLN A 287 0.36 -7.99 17.21
C GLN A 287 1.66 -7.20 17.23
N ILE A 288 2.55 -7.48 18.18
CA ILE A 288 3.89 -6.88 18.24
C ILE A 288 4.69 -7.25 16.99
N ALA A 289 4.77 -8.54 16.66
CA ALA A 289 5.50 -9.01 15.48
C ALA A 289 4.93 -8.44 14.18
N LEU A 290 3.60 -8.38 14.04
CA LEU A 290 2.92 -7.84 12.86
C LEU A 290 3.12 -6.34 12.70
N ASN A 291 2.98 -5.56 13.78
CA ASN A 291 3.18 -4.11 13.76
C ASN A 291 4.61 -3.75 13.35
N PHE A 292 5.60 -4.42 13.95
CA PHE A 292 6.99 -4.18 13.60
C PHE A 292 7.29 -4.58 12.15
N SER A 293 6.80 -5.74 11.70
CA SER A 293 6.95 -6.20 10.31
C SER A 293 6.33 -5.22 9.32
N SER A 294 5.17 -4.64 9.65
CA SER A 294 4.49 -3.66 8.79
C SER A 294 5.31 -2.38 8.59
N LEU A 295 6.03 -1.92 9.63
CA LEU A 295 6.95 -0.79 9.50
C LEU A 295 8.14 -1.12 8.59
N VAL A 296 8.74 -2.29 8.77
CA VAL A 296 9.86 -2.77 7.94
C VAL A 296 9.43 -2.96 6.48
N PHE A 297 8.21 -3.41 6.23
CA PHE A 297 7.61 -3.60 4.91
C PHE A 297 7.47 -2.30 4.10
N MET A 298 7.38 -1.13 4.74
CA MET A 298 7.21 0.15 4.01
C MET A 298 8.35 0.43 3.03
N ILE A 299 9.57 -0.07 3.29
CA ILE A 299 10.73 0.12 2.42
C ILE A 299 10.61 -0.71 1.13
N PRO A 300 10.46 -2.06 1.15
CA PRO A 300 10.29 -2.84 -0.08
C PRO A 300 9.01 -2.46 -0.85
N TYR A 301 7.93 -2.07 -0.16
CA TYR A 301 6.72 -1.56 -0.79
C TYR A 301 7.00 -0.30 -1.62
N SER A 302 7.69 0.69 -1.03
CA SER A 302 8.04 1.94 -1.70
C SER A 302 9.02 1.72 -2.85
N LEU A 303 9.94 0.76 -2.71
CA LEU A 303 10.84 0.34 -3.77
C LEU A 303 10.05 -0.32 -4.93
N GLY A 304 9.07 -1.16 -4.64
CA GLY A 304 8.17 -1.76 -5.64
C GLY A 304 7.40 -0.70 -6.44
N MET A 305 6.95 0.38 -5.78
CA MET A 305 6.33 1.52 -6.45
C MET A 305 7.31 2.27 -7.36
N ALA A 306 8.55 2.51 -6.90
CA ALA A 306 9.60 3.11 -7.71
C ALA A 306 9.95 2.26 -8.94
N VAL A 307 10.03 0.94 -8.77
CA VAL A 307 10.25 -0.02 -9.87
C VAL A 307 9.10 0.04 -10.88
N THR A 308 7.84 0.16 -10.43
CA THR A 308 6.68 0.33 -11.33
C THR A 308 6.87 1.54 -12.26
N VAL A 309 7.31 2.67 -11.71
CA VAL A 309 7.57 3.90 -12.47
C VAL A 309 8.72 3.70 -13.47
N ARG A 310 9.86 3.18 -13.01
CA ARG A 310 11.05 2.99 -13.86
C ARG A 310 10.82 2.02 -15.01
N VAL A 311 10.20 0.87 -14.71
CA VAL A 311 9.82 -0.12 -15.73
C VAL A 311 8.83 0.49 -16.73
N GLY A 312 7.80 1.19 -16.24
CA GLY A 312 6.83 1.87 -17.11
C GLY A 312 7.49 2.89 -18.05
N GLN A 313 8.36 3.76 -17.52
CA GLN A 313 9.08 4.75 -18.30
C GLN A 313 10.02 4.12 -19.34
N ALA A 314 10.73 3.04 -18.99
CA ALA A 314 11.61 2.33 -19.92
C ALA A 314 10.82 1.67 -21.06
N LEU A 315 9.66 1.07 -20.75
CA LEU A 315 8.77 0.49 -21.76
C LEU A 315 8.18 1.57 -22.69
N GLY A 316 7.82 2.74 -22.14
CA GLY A 316 7.38 3.88 -22.92
C GLY A 316 8.43 4.33 -23.93
N ARG A 317 9.71 4.36 -23.55
CA ARG A 317 10.86 4.64 -24.45
C ARG A 317 11.15 3.54 -25.47
N ARG A 318 10.36 2.47 -25.51
CA ARG A 318 10.60 1.26 -26.31
C ARG A 318 11.93 0.57 -25.99
N GLN A 319 12.35 0.63 -24.72
CA GLN A 319 13.60 0.04 -24.22
C GLN A 319 13.34 -1.14 -23.25
N PRO A 320 12.83 -2.29 -23.72
CA PRO A 320 12.45 -3.40 -22.85
C PRO A 320 13.64 -4.04 -22.13
N ARG A 321 14.87 -3.91 -22.66
CA ARG A 321 16.10 -4.34 -21.97
C ARG A 321 16.39 -3.50 -20.73
N GLU A 322 16.17 -2.17 -20.81
CA GLU A 322 16.30 -1.24 -19.67
C GLU A 322 15.20 -1.49 -18.64
N ALA A 323 13.96 -1.77 -19.06
CA ALA A 323 12.89 -2.17 -18.16
C ALA A 323 13.24 -3.42 -17.34
N ARG A 324 13.80 -4.45 -17.99
CA ARG A 324 14.29 -5.66 -17.32
C ARG A 324 15.46 -5.35 -16.38
N PHE A 325 16.37 -4.48 -16.79
CA PHE A 325 17.51 -4.07 -15.97
C PHE A 325 17.05 -3.34 -14.70
N ALA A 326 16.16 -2.35 -14.83
CA ALA A 326 15.58 -1.62 -13.70
C ALA A 326 14.85 -2.55 -12.71
N ALA A 327 14.06 -3.50 -13.22
CA ALA A 327 13.42 -4.52 -12.39
C ALA A 327 14.45 -5.39 -11.65
N GLY A 328 15.53 -5.79 -12.32
CA GLY A 328 16.60 -6.59 -11.71
C GLY A 328 17.38 -5.85 -10.63
N VAL A 329 17.70 -4.57 -10.85
CA VAL A 329 18.35 -3.73 -9.83
C VAL A 329 17.42 -3.51 -8.65
N GLY A 330 16.12 -3.27 -8.89
CA GLY A 330 15.12 -3.12 -7.83
C GLY A 330 14.99 -4.38 -6.98
N MET A 331 14.90 -5.56 -7.60
CA MET A 331 14.86 -6.84 -6.87
C MET A 331 16.14 -7.11 -6.07
N GLY A 332 17.32 -6.82 -6.66
CA GLY A 332 18.60 -6.94 -5.95
C GLY A 332 18.69 -6.00 -4.75
N THR A 333 18.19 -4.77 -4.89
CA THR A 333 18.11 -3.79 -3.79
C THR A 333 17.15 -4.26 -2.69
N ALA A 334 15.98 -4.77 -3.06
CA ALA A 334 15.00 -5.30 -2.12
C ALA A 334 15.56 -6.49 -1.33
N LEU A 335 16.26 -7.40 -2.01
CA LEU A 335 16.90 -8.57 -1.38
C LEU A 335 18.03 -8.13 -0.43
N ALA A 336 18.89 -7.18 -0.83
CA ALA A 336 19.94 -6.65 0.04
C ALA A 336 19.34 -5.99 1.31
N TYR A 337 18.25 -5.24 1.15
CA TYR A 337 17.51 -4.69 2.28
C TYR A 337 16.90 -5.79 3.16
N ALA A 338 16.30 -6.83 2.57
CA ALA A 338 15.73 -7.96 3.31
C ALA A 338 16.81 -8.69 4.13
N CYS A 339 18.01 -8.89 3.58
CA CYS A 339 19.14 -9.44 4.33
C CYS A 339 19.49 -8.58 5.55
N LEU A 340 19.58 -7.26 5.37
CA LEU A 340 19.89 -6.32 6.46
C LEU A 340 18.80 -6.31 7.51
N SER A 341 17.53 -6.12 7.09
CA SER A 341 16.40 -6.04 8.02
C SER A 341 16.17 -7.35 8.78
N ALA A 342 16.25 -8.50 8.09
CA ALA A 342 16.11 -9.80 8.72
C ALA A 342 17.23 -10.06 9.75
N SER A 343 18.48 -9.71 9.43
CA SER A 343 19.60 -9.83 10.37
C SER A 343 19.40 -8.96 11.61
N LEU A 344 18.95 -7.72 11.44
CA LEU A 344 18.64 -6.81 12.56
C LEU A 344 17.46 -7.31 13.38
N MET A 345 16.40 -7.77 12.74
CA MET A 345 15.23 -8.34 13.42
C MET A 345 15.60 -9.58 14.24
N PHE A 346 16.42 -10.46 13.67
CA PHE A 346 16.90 -11.64 14.37
C PHE A 346 17.78 -11.29 15.59
N ALA A 347 18.73 -10.37 15.42
CA ALA A 347 19.67 -9.97 16.48
C ALA A 347 18.97 -9.18 17.61
N LEU A 348 18.00 -8.33 17.27
CA LEU A 348 17.33 -7.42 18.19
C LEU A 348 15.92 -7.85 18.58
N ARG A 349 15.51 -9.11 18.34
CA ARG A 349 14.15 -9.60 18.58
C ARG A 349 13.62 -9.33 19.99
N GLY A 350 14.44 -9.56 21.03
CA GLY A 350 14.08 -9.30 22.42
C GLY A 350 13.92 -7.80 22.72
N PRO A 351 14.93 -6.96 22.45
CA PRO A 351 14.80 -5.50 22.56
C PRO A 351 13.63 -4.91 21.78
N ILE A 352 13.34 -5.39 20.55
CA ILE A 352 12.19 -4.94 19.77
C ILE A 352 10.88 -5.27 20.50
N ALA A 353 10.72 -6.49 21.01
CA ALA A 353 9.54 -6.88 21.76
C ALA A 353 9.38 -6.08 23.06
N ALA A 354 10.48 -5.79 23.76
CA ALA A 354 10.49 -5.03 24.99
C ALA A 354 10.10 -3.54 24.83
N ILE A 355 10.16 -2.99 23.61
CA ILE A 355 9.65 -1.62 23.34
C ILE A 355 8.12 -1.57 23.53
N TYR A 356 7.42 -2.67 23.26
CA TYR A 356 5.95 -2.71 23.26
C TYR A 356 5.36 -3.13 24.60
N THR A 357 6.06 -3.93 25.39
CA THR A 357 5.53 -4.48 26.64
C THR A 357 6.66 -4.80 27.64
N ALA A 358 6.34 -4.78 28.93
CA ALA A 358 7.22 -5.22 30.00
C ALA A 358 6.92 -6.69 30.46
N ASP A 359 5.86 -7.32 29.94
CA ASP A 359 5.48 -8.69 30.30
C ASP A 359 6.47 -9.69 29.68
N PRO A 360 7.22 -10.46 30.48
CA PRO A 360 8.25 -11.37 29.99
C PRO A 360 7.67 -12.51 29.13
N VAL A 361 6.44 -12.96 29.41
CA VAL A 361 5.80 -14.04 28.64
C VAL A 361 5.41 -13.56 27.26
N VAL A 362 4.87 -12.34 27.17
CA VAL A 362 4.55 -11.71 25.87
C VAL A 362 5.81 -11.42 25.07
N ILE A 363 6.90 -10.96 25.73
CA ILE A 363 8.21 -10.72 25.09
C ILE A 363 8.76 -12.01 24.49
N GLU A 364 8.66 -13.14 25.19
CA GLU A 364 9.12 -14.43 24.68
C GLU A 364 8.37 -14.84 23.42
N VAL A 365 7.03 -14.81 23.43
CA VAL A 365 6.18 -15.12 22.28
C VAL A 365 6.46 -14.17 21.12
N ALA A 366 6.51 -12.86 21.38
CA ALA A 366 6.81 -11.86 20.34
C ALA A 366 8.19 -12.07 19.73
N SER A 367 9.22 -12.33 20.56
CA SER A 367 10.59 -12.58 20.09
C SER A 367 10.69 -13.81 19.21
N MET A 368 9.95 -14.87 19.52
CA MET A 368 9.84 -16.05 18.68
C MET A 368 9.17 -15.72 17.33
N LEU A 369 8.05 -14.99 17.34
CA LEU A 369 7.33 -14.62 16.12
C LEU A 369 8.10 -13.63 15.25
N ILE A 370 8.92 -12.74 15.85
CA ILE A 370 9.83 -11.85 15.11
C ILE A 370 10.88 -12.64 14.32
N VAL A 371 11.29 -13.83 14.76
CA VAL A 371 12.17 -14.70 13.95
C VAL A 371 11.47 -15.15 12.66
N TYR A 372 10.21 -15.60 12.77
CA TYR A 372 9.41 -15.93 11.57
C TYR A 372 9.18 -14.70 10.68
N ALA A 373 8.94 -13.54 11.29
CA ALA A 373 8.82 -12.28 10.57
C ALA A 373 10.13 -11.90 9.83
N ALA A 374 11.29 -12.18 10.40
CA ALA A 374 12.59 -11.97 9.74
C ALA A 374 12.76 -12.88 8.51
N LEU A 375 12.37 -14.16 8.61
CA LEU A 375 12.38 -15.08 7.46
C LEU A 375 11.38 -14.68 6.38
N PHE A 376 10.21 -14.22 6.77
CA PHE A 376 9.17 -13.69 5.90
C PHE A 376 9.66 -12.53 5.03
N GLN A 377 10.55 -11.64 5.54
CA GLN A 377 11.04 -10.46 4.83
C GLN A 377 11.67 -10.78 3.46
N PHE A 378 12.33 -11.91 3.30
CA PHE A 378 12.95 -12.29 2.02
C PHE A 378 11.91 -12.52 0.94
N SER A 379 10.91 -13.32 1.25
CA SER A 379 9.83 -13.65 0.32
C SER A 379 8.99 -12.41 -0.01
N ASP A 380 8.69 -11.62 1.00
CA ASP A 380 7.89 -10.41 0.90
C ASP A 380 8.57 -9.32 0.04
N ALA A 381 9.86 -9.05 0.27
CA ALA A 381 10.62 -8.09 -0.51
C ALA A 381 10.70 -8.47 -2.00
N ILE A 382 10.90 -9.76 -2.32
CA ILE A 382 10.92 -10.25 -3.70
C ILE A 382 9.52 -10.15 -4.31
N GLN A 383 8.50 -10.60 -3.59
CA GLN A 383 7.10 -10.63 -4.05
C GLN A 383 6.60 -9.22 -4.39
N VAL A 384 6.73 -8.25 -3.47
CA VAL A 384 6.21 -6.90 -3.66
C VAL A 384 6.95 -6.15 -4.77
N THR A 385 8.27 -6.36 -4.90
CA THR A 385 9.07 -5.74 -5.95
C THR A 385 8.77 -6.35 -7.32
N ALA A 386 8.60 -7.68 -7.41
CA ALA A 386 8.18 -8.38 -8.63
C ALA A 386 6.78 -7.95 -9.07
N ALA A 387 5.83 -7.84 -8.13
CA ALA A 387 4.49 -7.31 -8.38
C ALA A 387 4.54 -5.86 -8.87
N GLY A 388 5.41 -5.03 -8.29
CA GLY A 388 5.69 -3.66 -8.74
C GLY A 388 6.19 -3.60 -10.19
N ALA A 389 7.16 -4.44 -10.53
CA ALA A 389 7.66 -4.56 -11.90
C ALA A 389 6.55 -5.02 -12.87
N LEU A 390 5.78 -6.05 -12.51
CA LEU A 390 4.66 -6.55 -13.32
C LEU A 390 3.56 -5.49 -13.52
N ARG A 391 3.29 -4.62 -12.52
CA ARG A 391 2.44 -3.44 -12.70
C ARG A 391 2.99 -2.50 -13.78
N GLY A 392 4.31 -2.27 -13.80
CA GLY A 392 4.98 -1.51 -14.87
C GLY A 392 4.79 -2.12 -16.26
N TYR A 393 4.77 -3.46 -16.37
CA TYR A 393 4.42 -4.21 -17.58
C TYR A 393 2.92 -4.25 -17.87
N GLN A 394 2.05 -3.76 -16.97
CA GLN A 394 0.60 -3.85 -16.99
C GLN A 394 0.06 -5.30 -16.99
N ASP A 395 0.84 -6.23 -16.48
CA ASP A 395 0.49 -7.65 -16.35
C ASP A 395 -0.14 -7.93 -14.98
N THR A 396 -1.29 -7.32 -14.72
CA THR A 396 -1.91 -7.29 -13.39
C THR A 396 -2.90 -8.43 -13.14
N ARG A 397 -3.57 -8.94 -14.17
CA ARG A 397 -4.54 -10.04 -14.04
C ARG A 397 -3.88 -11.34 -13.60
N VAL A 398 -2.78 -11.70 -14.26
CA VAL A 398 -2.05 -12.93 -13.89
C VAL A 398 -1.40 -12.76 -12.53
N THR A 399 -0.86 -11.57 -12.23
CA THR A 399 -0.33 -11.23 -10.90
C THR A 399 -1.38 -11.47 -9.82
N MET A 400 -2.61 -10.96 -9.99
CA MET A 400 -3.72 -11.18 -9.06
C MET A 400 -4.02 -12.67 -8.83
N ILE A 401 -4.15 -13.44 -9.91
CA ILE A 401 -4.48 -14.87 -9.81
C ILE A 401 -3.38 -15.63 -9.05
N LEU A 402 -2.11 -15.35 -9.37
CA LEU A 402 -0.98 -15.98 -8.71
C LEU A 402 -0.90 -15.60 -7.22
N THR A 403 -1.17 -14.35 -6.88
CA THR A 403 -1.19 -13.86 -5.49
C THR A 403 -2.33 -14.52 -4.70
N LEU A 404 -3.56 -14.53 -5.25
CA LEU A 404 -4.70 -15.20 -4.63
C LEU A 404 -4.43 -16.69 -4.37
N PHE A 405 -3.92 -17.39 -5.39
CA PHE A 405 -3.62 -18.81 -5.27
C PHE A 405 -2.53 -19.08 -4.23
N ALA A 406 -1.47 -18.28 -4.22
CA ALA A 406 -0.36 -18.45 -3.28
C ALA A 406 -0.80 -18.25 -1.83
N TYR A 407 -1.59 -17.19 -1.57
CA TYR A 407 -1.99 -16.85 -0.21
C TYR A 407 -3.15 -17.71 0.29
N TRP A 408 -4.24 -17.75 -0.46
CA TRP A 408 -5.49 -18.41 -0.06
C TRP A 408 -5.50 -19.90 -0.39
N GLY A 409 -4.86 -20.30 -1.51
CA GLY A 409 -4.81 -21.71 -1.96
C GLY A 409 -3.67 -22.52 -1.32
N ILE A 410 -2.56 -21.87 -0.92
CA ILE A 410 -1.40 -22.55 -0.34
C ILE A 410 -1.14 -22.06 1.09
N GLY A 411 -0.94 -20.77 1.29
CA GLY A 411 -0.48 -20.21 2.55
C GLY A 411 -1.44 -20.46 3.70
N LEU A 412 -2.72 -20.14 3.52
CA LEU A 412 -3.74 -20.34 4.55
C LEU A 412 -3.97 -21.82 4.89
N PRO A 413 -4.16 -22.74 3.91
CA PRO A 413 -4.34 -24.16 4.23
C PRO A 413 -3.12 -24.77 4.93
N VAL A 414 -1.90 -24.44 4.48
CA VAL A 414 -0.67 -24.92 5.14
C VAL A 414 -0.55 -24.36 6.55
N GLY A 415 -0.82 -23.06 6.73
CA GLY A 415 -0.78 -22.46 8.07
C GLY A 415 -1.82 -23.04 9.02
N TYR A 416 -3.02 -23.29 8.53
CA TYR A 416 -4.08 -23.93 9.30
C TYR A 416 -3.70 -25.36 9.69
N ALA A 417 -3.17 -26.15 8.74
CA ALA A 417 -2.76 -27.53 8.97
C ALA A 417 -1.61 -27.62 9.99
N LEU A 418 -0.60 -26.75 9.91
CA LEU A 418 0.54 -26.75 10.83
C LEU A 418 0.24 -26.11 12.18
N GLY A 419 -0.65 -25.10 12.19
CA GLY A 419 -0.89 -24.29 13.39
C GLY A 419 -1.99 -24.84 14.30
N LEU A 420 -3.06 -25.39 13.74
CA LEU A 420 -4.30 -25.66 14.44
C LEU A 420 -4.78 -27.13 14.32
N THR A 421 -4.09 -27.97 13.55
CA THR A 421 -4.45 -29.37 13.40
C THR A 421 -3.25 -30.30 13.61
N ASP A 422 -3.50 -31.56 13.89
CA ASP A 422 -2.47 -32.59 14.05
C ASP A 422 -2.20 -33.38 12.74
N TRP A 423 -2.65 -32.87 11.58
CA TRP A 423 -2.53 -33.58 10.29
C TRP A 423 -1.09 -33.77 9.81
N LEU A 424 -0.21 -32.82 10.12
CA LEU A 424 1.19 -32.81 9.71
C LEU A 424 2.17 -32.95 10.91
N GLY A 425 1.67 -33.36 12.07
CA GLY A 425 2.38 -33.46 13.34
C GLY A 425 1.63 -32.71 14.43
N ALA A 426 2.17 -32.61 15.65
CA ALA A 426 1.53 -31.86 16.73
C ALA A 426 1.36 -30.38 16.33
N ALA A 427 0.17 -29.82 16.59
CA ALA A 427 -0.15 -28.44 16.29
C ALA A 427 0.86 -27.47 16.90
N SER A 428 1.53 -26.67 16.08
CA SER A 428 2.59 -25.74 16.51
C SER A 428 2.09 -24.33 16.85
N GLY A 429 0.76 -24.15 16.92
CA GLY A 429 0.14 -22.89 17.33
C GLY A 429 0.48 -21.72 16.39
N PRO A 430 0.84 -20.55 16.96
CA PRO A 430 1.11 -19.35 16.17
C PRO A 430 2.29 -19.52 15.21
N SER A 431 3.27 -20.35 15.55
CA SER A 431 4.44 -20.65 14.69
C SER A 431 4.02 -21.31 13.39
N GLY A 432 3.08 -22.27 13.44
CA GLY A 432 2.56 -22.95 12.25
C GLY A 432 1.80 -22.01 11.31
N LEU A 433 1.02 -21.09 11.87
CA LEU A 433 0.33 -20.07 11.08
C LEU A 433 1.32 -19.12 10.37
N TRP A 434 2.40 -18.72 11.03
CA TRP A 434 3.47 -17.91 10.41
C TRP A 434 4.27 -18.71 9.36
N GLN A 435 4.52 -20.00 9.61
CA GLN A 435 5.13 -20.88 8.60
C GLN A 435 4.27 -20.96 7.33
N GLY A 436 2.95 -21.06 7.48
CA GLY A 436 2.01 -21.02 6.36
C GLY A 436 2.10 -19.70 5.57
N LEU A 437 2.21 -18.56 6.27
CA LEU A 437 2.47 -17.26 5.61
C LEU A 437 3.78 -17.27 4.81
N ILE A 438 4.87 -17.75 5.40
CA ILE A 438 6.18 -17.83 4.74
C ILE A 438 6.08 -18.70 3.47
N VAL A 439 5.44 -19.87 3.56
CA VAL A 439 5.24 -20.77 2.41
C VAL A 439 4.41 -20.08 1.33
N GLY A 440 3.28 -19.47 1.67
CA GLY A 440 2.43 -18.74 0.75
C GLY A 440 3.16 -17.60 0.03
N LEU A 441 3.87 -16.75 0.79
CA LEU A 441 4.65 -15.65 0.20
C LEU A 441 5.83 -16.16 -0.64
N SER A 442 6.51 -17.23 -0.23
CA SER A 442 7.60 -17.82 -1.00
C SER A 442 7.10 -18.36 -2.34
N CYS A 443 5.94 -19.01 -2.34
CA CYS A 443 5.27 -19.42 -3.58
C CYS A 443 4.89 -18.22 -4.45
N ALA A 444 4.34 -17.15 -3.86
CA ALA A 444 4.04 -15.92 -4.58
C ALA A 444 5.30 -15.29 -5.18
N ALA A 445 6.36 -15.14 -4.39
CA ALA A 445 7.63 -14.59 -4.83
C ALA A 445 8.23 -15.36 -6.01
N LEU A 446 8.21 -16.69 -5.95
CA LEU A 446 8.68 -17.56 -7.01
C LEU A 446 7.83 -17.43 -8.28
N MET A 447 6.52 -17.57 -8.15
CA MET A 447 5.59 -17.51 -9.30
C MET A 447 5.62 -16.14 -9.99
N LEU A 448 5.65 -15.05 -9.22
CA LEU A 448 5.73 -13.69 -9.77
C LEU A 448 7.08 -13.40 -10.41
N SER A 449 8.19 -13.90 -9.85
CA SER A 449 9.53 -13.78 -10.46
C SER A 449 9.63 -14.54 -11.79
N ILE A 450 9.06 -15.74 -11.87
CA ILE A 450 8.96 -16.50 -13.13
C ILE A 450 8.10 -15.72 -14.13
N ARG A 451 6.94 -15.22 -13.71
CA ARG A 451 6.05 -14.43 -14.57
C ARG A 451 6.74 -13.17 -15.08
N LEU A 452 7.44 -12.43 -14.22
CA LEU A 452 8.19 -11.24 -14.58
C LEU A 452 9.24 -11.55 -15.65
N THR A 453 9.98 -12.64 -15.47
CA THR A 453 11.00 -13.07 -16.45
C THR A 453 10.35 -13.39 -17.81
N ARG A 454 9.19 -14.06 -17.83
CA ARG A 454 8.45 -14.39 -19.07
C ARG A 454 7.92 -13.11 -19.73
N SER A 455 7.33 -12.19 -18.99
CA SER A 455 6.80 -10.92 -19.50
C SER A 455 7.92 -10.05 -20.07
N ALA A 456 9.06 -9.95 -19.39
CA ALA A 456 10.24 -9.24 -19.88
C ALA A 456 10.81 -9.83 -21.18
N ARG A 457 10.93 -11.16 -21.25
CA ARG A 457 11.40 -11.86 -22.47
C ARG A 457 10.44 -11.66 -23.64
N LYS A 458 9.13 -11.70 -23.40
CA LYS A 458 8.11 -11.46 -24.43
C LYS A 458 8.25 -10.05 -25.02
N GLN A 459 8.37 -9.02 -24.18
CA GLN A 459 8.54 -7.64 -24.64
C GLN A 459 9.85 -7.43 -25.45
N ILE A 460 10.94 -8.06 -25.03
CA ILE A 460 12.22 -8.01 -25.77
C ILE A 460 12.11 -8.69 -27.15
N ARG A 461 11.35 -9.80 -27.26
CA ARG A 461 11.13 -10.48 -28.55
C ARG A 461 10.28 -9.62 -29.49
N VAL A 462 9.20 -9.04 -28.98
CA VAL A 462 8.31 -8.17 -29.78
C VAL A 462 9.08 -6.97 -30.32
N SER A 463 9.90 -6.33 -29.48
CA SER A 463 10.74 -5.19 -29.95
C SER A 463 11.69 -5.57 -31.09
N ARG A 464 12.28 -6.79 -31.05
CA ARG A 464 13.17 -7.25 -32.14
C ARG A 464 12.46 -7.59 -33.45
N SER A 465 11.18 -7.86 -33.42
CA SER A 465 10.38 -8.16 -34.62
C SER A 465 9.83 -6.93 -35.30
N THR A 466 9.93 -5.76 -34.66
CA THR A 466 9.47 -4.46 -35.18
C THR A 466 10.63 -3.57 -35.64
N ASP A 467 11.87 -3.92 -35.30
CA ASP A 467 13.11 -3.33 -35.85
C ASP A 467 13.55 -4.15 -37.09
#